data_6bc4b62c0aa11030fb7368c4c889d30c
#
_entry.id   6bc4b62c0aa11030fb7368c4c889d30c
#
_cell.length_a   1.000
_cell.length_b   1.000
_cell.length_c   1.000
_cell.angle_alpha   90.00
_cell.angle_beta   90.00
_cell.angle_gamma   90.00
#
_symmetry.space_group_name_H-M   'P 1'
#
loop_
_entity.id
_entity.type
_entity.pdbx_description
1 polymer ?
#
loop_
_entity_poly.entity_id
_entity_poly.type
_entity_poly.pdbx_seq_one_letter_code
_entity_poly.pdbx_strand_id
1 'polypeptide(L)'
;MNLHRFVESLPLQLNVTERSNCPACGNFNTFAVTKKVDGTYWFCFHNSCRAKGKVGGKIQKADLDQFIHTQSKDAVPYKIPDSWLDHTKVRWLLNRHHILDVAKDRRVQCCYDPKLDRYVFMIYKGGVCYGGIGRSFTSKPKWLFYKSHPKQNKLPLVVPKYGTFYSPFYPKGVQKGGIVVEDAISAAAVSHIADGVALLGTHIPADFIDTLRSYDTLAIALDADATG
;
A
#
# COMPACT_ATOMS: atom_id res chain seq x y z
N MET A 1 16.92 -13.14 -31.19
CA MET A 1 16.84 -11.76 -30.64
C MET A 1 17.23 -11.82 -29.16
N ASN A 2 18.10 -10.90 -28.70
CA ASN A 2 18.49 -10.85 -27.30
C ASN A 2 17.43 -10.06 -26.50
N LEU A 3 16.62 -10.76 -25.67
CA LEU A 3 15.54 -10.18 -24.89
C LEU A 3 16.02 -9.11 -23.89
N HIS A 4 17.23 -9.24 -23.34
CA HIS A 4 17.81 -8.26 -22.43
C HIS A 4 17.97 -6.90 -23.15
N ARG A 5 18.62 -6.87 -24.30
CA ARG A 5 18.82 -5.64 -25.08
C ARG A 5 17.49 -5.04 -25.53
N PHE A 6 16.52 -5.88 -25.90
CA PHE A 6 15.18 -5.41 -26.25
C PHE A 6 14.51 -4.70 -25.09
N VAL A 7 14.52 -5.31 -23.89
CA VAL A 7 13.88 -4.74 -22.69
C VAL A 7 14.58 -3.46 -22.23
N GLU A 8 15.92 -3.39 -22.34
CA GLU A 8 16.70 -2.19 -22.01
C GLU A 8 16.40 -1.00 -22.94
N SER A 9 16.00 -1.26 -24.19
CA SER A 9 15.66 -0.21 -25.16
C SER A 9 14.25 0.36 -25.00
N LEU A 10 13.39 -0.24 -24.16
CA LEU A 10 12.01 0.22 -23.98
C LEU A 10 11.95 1.48 -23.11
N PRO A 11 11.18 2.51 -23.48
CA PRO A 11 10.99 3.74 -22.70
C PRO A 11 10.00 3.50 -21.55
N LEU A 12 10.38 2.68 -20.58
CA LEU A 12 9.52 2.24 -19.49
C LEU A 12 9.45 3.25 -18.35
N GLN A 13 8.24 3.49 -17.85
CA GLN A 13 8.01 4.24 -16.63
C GLN A 13 8.14 3.33 -15.40
N LEU A 14 8.64 3.89 -14.28
CA LEU A 14 8.82 3.14 -13.05
C LEU A 14 7.47 2.66 -12.48
N ASN A 15 7.39 1.39 -12.08
CA ASN A 15 6.19 0.71 -11.55
C ASN A 15 4.98 0.66 -12.50
N VAL A 16 5.18 0.94 -13.79
CA VAL A 16 4.16 0.72 -14.82
C VAL A 16 4.47 -0.58 -15.53
N THR A 17 3.44 -1.43 -15.68
CA THR A 17 3.54 -2.65 -16.48
C THR A 17 3.03 -2.37 -17.88
N GLU A 18 3.90 -2.48 -18.87
CA GLU A 18 3.53 -2.41 -20.26
C GLU A 18 3.35 -3.81 -20.83
N ARG A 19 2.38 -3.96 -21.73
CA ARG A 19 2.13 -5.20 -22.45
C ARG A 19 2.31 -5.02 -23.94
N SER A 20 2.93 -6.03 -24.55
CA SER A 20 3.19 -6.05 -26.00
C SER A 20 3.13 -7.49 -26.55
N ASN A 21 3.30 -7.61 -27.85
CA ASN A 21 3.52 -8.91 -28.46
C ASN A 21 4.85 -9.48 -27.99
N CYS A 22 4.86 -10.77 -27.69
CA CYS A 22 6.08 -11.39 -27.17
C CYS A 22 7.15 -11.46 -28.27
N PRO A 23 8.33 -10.84 -28.06
CA PRO A 23 9.39 -10.87 -29.06
C PRO A 23 10.03 -12.25 -29.23
N ALA A 24 9.81 -13.20 -28.31
CA ALA A 24 10.33 -14.55 -28.39
C ALA A 24 9.38 -15.53 -29.10
N CYS A 25 8.05 -15.41 -28.90
CA CYS A 25 7.09 -16.34 -29.49
C CYS A 25 6.06 -15.67 -30.42
N GLY A 26 6.09 -14.35 -30.59
CA GLY A 26 5.20 -13.60 -31.48
C GLY A 26 3.76 -13.45 -30.98
N ASN A 27 3.35 -14.10 -29.90
CA ASN A 27 1.96 -14.08 -29.44
C ASN A 27 1.52 -12.68 -29.01
N PHE A 28 0.30 -12.34 -29.43
CA PHE A 28 -0.30 -11.02 -29.23
C PHE A 28 -0.56 -10.73 -27.73
N ASN A 29 -0.08 -9.56 -27.26
CA ASN A 29 -0.31 -9.01 -25.92
C ASN A 29 0.01 -9.96 -24.74
N THR A 30 0.96 -10.87 -24.93
CA THR A 30 1.35 -11.85 -23.90
C THR A 30 2.63 -11.49 -23.16
N PHE A 31 3.38 -10.50 -23.61
CA PHE A 31 4.64 -10.09 -22.99
C PHE A 31 4.43 -8.87 -22.10
N ALA A 32 4.66 -9.05 -20.81
CA ALA A 32 4.60 -7.97 -19.83
C ALA A 32 6.01 -7.57 -19.39
N VAL A 33 6.26 -6.27 -19.36
CA VAL A 33 7.52 -5.68 -18.87
C VAL A 33 7.20 -4.67 -17.80
N THR A 34 7.91 -4.73 -16.67
CA THR A 34 7.72 -3.81 -15.55
C THR A 34 9.08 -3.31 -15.07
N LYS A 35 9.31 -2.00 -15.12
CA LYS A 35 10.47 -1.36 -14.52
C LYS A 35 10.21 -1.15 -13.03
N LYS A 36 11.05 -1.72 -12.17
CA LYS A 36 11.03 -1.54 -10.71
C LYS A 36 12.31 -0.88 -10.23
N VAL A 37 12.33 -0.54 -8.94
CA VAL A 37 13.47 0.12 -8.28
C VAL A 37 14.77 -0.69 -8.40
N ASP A 38 14.66 -2.01 -8.36
CA ASP A 38 15.79 -2.95 -8.37
C ASP A 38 16.08 -3.58 -9.75
N GLY A 39 15.38 -3.15 -10.80
CA GLY A 39 15.56 -3.63 -12.16
C GLY A 39 14.28 -3.72 -12.98
N THR A 40 14.42 -4.12 -14.23
CA THR A 40 13.31 -4.33 -15.15
C THR A 40 13.03 -5.81 -15.29
N TYR A 41 11.80 -6.19 -15.03
CA TYR A 41 11.31 -7.57 -15.06
C TYR A 41 10.45 -7.78 -16.29
N TRP A 42 10.52 -8.97 -16.90
CA TRP A 42 9.61 -9.36 -17.97
C TRP A 42 9.17 -10.81 -17.84
N PHE A 43 7.98 -11.05 -18.37
CA PHE A 43 7.38 -12.36 -18.37
C PHE A 43 6.42 -12.50 -19.56
N CYS A 44 6.45 -13.65 -20.24
CA CYS A 44 5.45 -14.00 -21.25
C CYS A 44 4.39 -14.93 -20.65
N PHE A 45 3.13 -14.55 -20.77
CA PHE A 45 1.99 -15.32 -20.26
C PHE A 45 1.53 -16.47 -21.19
N HIS A 46 2.17 -16.62 -22.35
CA HIS A 46 1.86 -17.73 -23.24
C HIS A 46 2.44 -19.06 -22.70
N ASN A 47 1.59 -20.07 -22.54
CA ASN A 47 1.92 -21.31 -21.82
C ASN A 47 3.16 -22.05 -22.33
N SER A 48 3.41 -22.04 -23.66
CA SER A 48 4.58 -22.69 -24.26
C SER A 48 5.81 -21.80 -24.33
N CYS A 49 5.68 -20.49 -24.00
CA CYS A 49 6.78 -19.54 -24.02
C CYS A 49 7.43 -19.43 -22.65
N ARG A 50 8.73 -19.65 -22.58
CA ARG A 50 9.49 -19.53 -21.31
C ARG A 50 10.23 -18.19 -21.20
N ALA A 51 9.87 -17.18 -22.00
CA ALA A 51 10.50 -15.87 -21.97
C ALA A 51 10.18 -15.15 -20.67
N LYS A 52 11.14 -15.17 -19.75
CA LYS A 52 11.12 -14.43 -18.49
C LYS A 52 12.53 -14.01 -18.11
N GLY A 53 12.64 -12.95 -17.35
CA GLY A 53 13.95 -12.53 -16.87
C GLY A 53 13.91 -11.23 -16.10
N LYS A 54 15.11 -10.81 -15.69
CA LYS A 54 15.39 -9.55 -15.04
C LYS A 54 16.64 -8.96 -15.64
N VAL A 55 16.62 -7.64 -15.90
CA VAL A 55 17.82 -6.86 -16.16
C VAL A 55 18.01 -5.86 -15.03
N GLY A 56 19.22 -5.80 -14.49
CA GLY A 56 19.55 -4.91 -13.39
C GLY A 56 19.57 -3.46 -13.87
N GLY A 57 18.90 -2.56 -13.16
CA GLY A 57 19.00 -1.12 -13.34
C GLY A 57 19.61 -0.48 -12.11
N LYS A 58 20.67 0.33 -12.25
CA LYS A 58 20.99 1.34 -11.25
C LYS A 58 19.99 2.46 -11.46
N ILE A 59 19.09 2.67 -10.47
CA ILE A 59 18.19 3.82 -10.50
C ILE A 59 19.05 5.06 -10.38
N GLN A 60 18.88 5.97 -11.33
CA GLN A 60 19.45 7.30 -11.19
C GLN A 60 18.56 8.09 -10.22
N LYS A 61 19.19 8.95 -9.41
CA LYS A 61 18.48 9.81 -8.46
C LYS A 61 17.37 10.62 -9.15
N ALA A 62 17.59 11.04 -10.40
CA ALA A 62 16.61 11.73 -11.22
C ALA A 62 15.32 10.91 -11.49
N ASP A 63 15.42 9.59 -11.69
CA ASP A 63 14.24 8.72 -11.88
C ASP A 63 13.40 8.64 -10.60
N LEU A 64 14.05 8.63 -9.43
CA LEU A 64 13.40 8.65 -8.12
C LEU A 64 12.73 10.01 -7.87
N ASP A 65 13.41 11.12 -8.14
CA ASP A 65 12.87 12.47 -7.93
C ASP A 65 11.69 12.72 -8.87
N GLN A 66 11.78 12.31 -10.14
CA GLN A 66 10.67 12.42 -11.10
C GLN A 66 9.45 11.57 -10.67
N PHE A 67 9.69 10.38 -10.12
CA PHE A 67 8.63 9.51 -9.62
C PHE A 67 7.94 10.12 -8.39
N ILE A 68 8.70 10.66 -7.44
CA ILE A 68 8.18 11.33 -6.24
C ILE A 68 7.35 12.56 -6.66
N HIS A 69 7.84 13.38 -7.59
CA HIS A 69 7.13 14.57 -8.06
C HIS A 69 5.88 14.26 -8.90
N THR A 70 5.87 13.15 -9.66
CA THR A 70 4.70 12.79 -10.49
C THR A 70 3.54 12.25 -9.66
N GLN A 71 3.80 11.71 -8.48
CA GLN A 71 2.79 11.13 -7.60
C GLN A 71 2.19 12.11 -6.58
N SER A 72 2.82 13.26 -6.38
CA SER A 72 2.32 14.29 -5.46
C SER A 72 1.17 15.15 -6.02
N LYS A 73 0.81 14.98 -7.30
CA LYS A 73 -0.24 15.76 -7.94
C LYS A 73 -1.63 15.21 -7.57
N ASP A 74 -2.33 16.00 -6.76
CA ASP A 74 -3.79 16.07 -6.61
C ASP A 74 -4.48 14.77 -6.12
N ALA A 75 -4.13 14.29 -4.95
CA ALA A 75 -4.98 13.34 -4.27
C ALA A 75 -6.29 14.04 -3.85
N VAL A 76 -7.37 13.76 -4.55
CA VAL A 76 -8.70 14.25 -4.20
C VAL A 76 -9.11 13.65 -2.85
N PRO A 77 -9.52 14.49 -1.86
CA PRO A 77 -9.98 13.98 -0.58
C PRO A 77 -11.12 12.97 -0.73
N TYR A 78 -11.06 11.87 0.01
CA TYR A 78 -12.13 10.88 0.03
C TYR A 78 -13.25 11.35 0.97
N LYS A 79 -14.47 11.44 0.47
CA LYS A 79 -15.63 11.76 1.30
C LYS A 79 -16.22 10.47 1.88
N ILE A 80 -16.13 10.33 3.20
CA ILE A 80 -16.72 9.20 3.92
C ILE A 80 -18.25 9.38 3.89
N PRO A 81 -19.03 8.38 3.45
CA PRO A 81 -20.49 8.45 3.55
C PRO A 81 -20.96 8.49 5.01
N ASP A 82 -21.90 9.38 5.33
CA ASP A 82 -22.41 9.52 6.70
C ASP A 82 -23.02 8.22 7.24
N SER A 83 -23.65 7.42 6.36
CA SER A 83 -24.22 6.10 6.70
C SER A 83 -23.19 5.05 7.14
N TRP A 84 -21.90 5.32 6.97
CA TRP A 84 -20.83 4.40 7.40
C TRP A 84 -20.36 4.64 8.82
N LEU A 85 -20.69 5.82 9.37
CA LEU A 85 -20.27 6.22 10.71
C LEU A 85 -21.14 5.55 11.79
N ASP A 86 -20.54 5.34 12.96
CA ASP A 86 -21.20 4.86 14.19
C ASP A 86 -22.00 3.55 14.09
N HIS A 87 -21.62 2.68 13.15
CA HIS A 87 -22.29 1.41 12.97
C HIS A 87 -21.92 0.40 14.08
N THR A 88 -22.95 -0.27 14.67
CA THR A 88 -22.75 -1.22 15.80
C THR A 88 -21.78 -2.37 15.48
N LYS A 89 -21.73 -2.82 14.22
CA LYS A 89 -20.77 -3.83 13.75
C LYS A 89 -19.32 -3.41 13.94
N VAL A 90 -19.01 -2.11 13.79
CA VAL A 90 -17.63 -1.59 13.99
C VAL A 90 -17.16 -1.87 15.41
N ARG A 91 -18.00 -1.55 16.40
CA ARG A 91 -17.67 -1.79 17.81
C ARG A 91 -17.42 -3.28 18.11
N TRP A 92 -18.21 -4.16 17.50
CA TRP A 92 -18.00 -5.61 17.62
C TRP A 92 -16.63 -6.03 17.07
N LEU A 93 -16.25 -5.56 15.87
CA LEU A 93 -14.95 -5.84 15.27
C LEU A 93 -13.79 -5.36 16.16
N LEU A 94 -13.87 -4.10 16.59
CA LEU A 94 -12.82 -3.47 17.40
C LEU A 94 -12.62 -4.19 18.73
N ASN A 95 -13.71 -4.62 19.37
CA ASN A 95 -13.65 -5.44 20.59
C ASN A 95 -13.04 -6.82 20.34
N ARG A 96 -13.46 -7.49 19.27
CA ARG A 96 -12.96 -8.83 18.91
C ARG A 96 -11.45 -8.86 18.70
N HIS A 97 -10.89 -7.77 18.19
CA HIS A 97 -9.46 -7.64 17.90
C HIS A 97 -8.69 -6.84 18.96
N HIS A 98 -9.33 -6.50 20.09
CA HIS A 98 -8.73 -5.76 21.20
C HIS A 98 -8.12 -4.40 20.80
N ILE A 99 -8.75 -3.70 19.83
CA ILE A 99 -8.31 -2.39 19.31
C ILE A 99 -9.37 -1.29 19.50
N LEU A 100 -10.35 -1.52 20.38
CA LEU A 100 -11.40 -0.54 20.63
C LEU A 100 -10.87 0.75 21.27
N ASP A 101 -9.91 0.65 22.16
CA ASP A 101 -9.24 1.77 22.80
C ASP A 101 -8.45 2.62 21.78
N VAL A 102 -7.76 1.99 20.84
CA VAL A 102 -7.06 2.67 19.73
C VAL A 102 -8.02 3.54 18.92
N ALA A 103 -9.24 3.04 18.67
CA ALA A 103 -10.27 3.79 17.96
C ALA A 103 -10.88 4.90 18.83
N LYS A 104 -11.10 4.66 20.15
CA LYS A 104 -11.58 5.67 21.10
C LYS A 104 -10.59 6.81 21.24
N ASP A 105 -9.29 6.53 21.24
CA ASP A 105 -8.21 7.52 21.26
C ASP A 105 -8.04 8.24 19.93
N ARG A 106 -8.88 7.94 18.93
CA ARG A 106 -8.79 8.49 17.59
C ARG A 106 -7.44 8.25 16.90
N ARG A 107 -6.77 7.14 17.20
CA ARG A 107 -5.54 6.73 16.54
C ARG A 107 -5.80 5.97 15.22
N VAL A 108 -6.97 5.34 15.12
CA VAL A 108 -7.50 4.73 13.89
C VAL A 108 -8.97 5.09 13.74
N GLN A 109 -9.43 5.29 12.51
CA GLN A 109 -10.86 5.39 12.21
C GLN A 109 -11.28 4.14 11.43
N CYS A 110 -12.27 3.43 11.98
CA CYS A 110 -12.94 2.31 11.34
C CYS A 110 -14.42 2.65 11.12
N CYS A 111 -14.90 2.43 9.91
CA CYS A 111 -16.29 2.62 9.50
C CYS A 111 -16.85 1.28 8.99
N TYR A 112 -18.13 1.22 8.69
CA TYR A 112 -18.76 0.04 8.09
C TYR A 112 -19.51 0.42 6.82
N ASP A 113 -19.15 -0.23 5.71
CA ASP A 113 -19.87 -0.15 4.45
C ASP A 113 -20.99 -1.22 4.42
N PRO A 114 -22.27 -0.84 4.62
CA PRO A 114 -23.36 -1.82 4.64
C PRO A 114 -23.68 -2.39 3.26
N LYS A 115 -23.32 -1.68 2.18
CA LYS A 115 -23.58 -2.11 0.81
C LYS A 115 -22.72 -3.30 0.40
N LEU A 116 -21.44 -3.27 0.82
CA LEU A 116 -20.46 -4.29 0.48
C LEU A 116 -20.12 -5.22 1.66
N ASP A 117 -20.78 -5.05 2.81
CA ASP A 117 -20.52 -5.78 4.08
C ASP A 117 -19.03 -5.78 4.44
N ARG A 118 -18.46 -4.55 4.62
CA ARG A 118 -17.04 -4.37 4.88
C ARG A 118 -16.77 -3.41 6.02
N TYR A 119 -15.81 -3.77 6.83
CA TYR A 119 -15.20 -2.87 7.81
C TYR A 119 -14.10 -2.08 7.11
N VAL A 120 -14.18 -0.75 7.11
CA VAL A 120 -13.29 0.12 6.35
C VAL A 120 -12.41 0.92 7.30
N PHE A 121 -11.12 0.65 7.26
CA PHE A 121 -10.11 1.44 7.98
C PHE A 121 -9.68 2.61 7.10
N MET A 122 -9.94 3.83 7.58
CA MET A 122 -9.68 5.04 6.82
C MET A 122 -8.21 5.43 6.86
N ILE A 123 -7.69 5.90 5.72
CA ILE A 123 -6.28 6.27 5.54
C ILE A 123 -6.17 7.77 5.48
N TYR A 124 -5.35 8.33 6.35
CA TYR A 124 -5.11 9.77 6.46
C TYR A 124 -3.66 10.13 6.15
N LYS A 125 -3.46 11.31 5.55
CA LYS A 125 -2.16 11.93 5.35
C LYS A 125 -2.30 13.44 5.55
N GLY A 126 -1.54 14.04 6.49
CA GLY A 126 -1.64 15.47 6.77
C GLY A 126 -3.04 15.94 7.17
N GLY A 127 -3.80 15.12 7.89
CA GLY A 127 -5.16 15.44 8.33
C GLY A 127 -6.26 15.26 7.27
N VAL A 128 -5.90 14.90 6.04
CA VAL A 128 -6.84 14.67 4.94
C VAL A 128 -7.11 13.18 4.76
N CYS A 129 -8.38 12.79 4.61
CA CYS A 129 -8.76 11.42 4.27
C CYS A 129 -8.50 11.15 2.79
N TYR A 130 -7.72 10.13 2.47
CA TYR A 130 -7.38 9.72 1.11
C TYR A 130 -8.13 8.48 0.63
N GLY A 131 -8.94 7.87 1.48
CA GLY A 131 -9.64 6.64 1.18
C GLY A 131 -9.56 5.66 2.35
N GLY A 132 -9.63 4.37 2.06
CA GLY A 132 -9.59 3.36 3.10
C GLY A 132 -9.31 1.97 2.56
N ILE A 133 -9.07 1.04 3.48
CA ILE A 133 -8.98 -0.38 3.20
C ILE A 133 -10.14 -1.12 3.87
N GLY A 134 -10.99 -1.73 3.07
CA GLY A 134 -12.15 -2.47 3.53
C GLY A 134 -11.88 -3.96 3.64
N ARG A 135 -12.15 -4.55 4.81
CA ARG A 135 -12.08 -5.98 5.06
C ARG A 135 -13.48 -6.61 5.06
N SER A 136 -13.64 -7.68 4.28
CA SER A 136 -14.79 -8.58 4.39
C SER A 136 -14.38 -9.89 5.07
N PHE A 137 -15.30 -10.46 5.87
CA PHE A 137 -15.16 -11.80 6.43
C PHE A 137 -15.96 -12.84 5.67
N THR A 138 -16.86 -12.40 4.79
CA THR A 138 -17.84 -13.25 4.11
C THR A 138 -17.65 -13.28 2.59
N SER A 139 -17.14 -12.20 2.00
CA SER A 139 -17.05 -12.05 0.54
C SER A 139 -15.62 -11.91 0.03
N LYS A 140 -15.41 -12.26 -1.26
CA LYS A 140 -14.15 -12.02 -1.97
C LYS A 140 -14.29 -10.76 -2.85
N PRO A 141 -13.19 -10.01 -3.08
CA PRO A 141 -11.88 -10.18 -2.45
C PRO A 141 -11.92 -9.85 -0.95
N LYS A 142 -11.07 -10.52 -0.14
CA LYS A 142 -10.99 -10.30 1.32
C LYS A 142 -10.72 -8.83 1.66
N TRP A 143 -9.88 -8.15 0.88
CA TRP A 143 -9.52 -6.74 1.02
C TRP A 143 -9.91 -5.94 -0.22
N LEU A 144 -10.45 -4.74 -0.02
CA LEU A 144 -10.84 -3.81 -1.08
C LEU A 144 -10.37 -2.40 -0.75
N PHE A 145 -9.73 -1.72 -1.71
CA PHE A 145 -9.34 -0.31 -1.56
C PHE A 145 -10.48 0.63 -1.97
N TYR A 146 -10.81 1.55 -1.09
CA TYR A 146 -11.71 2.67 -1.32
C TYR A 146 -10.89 3.88 -1.71
N LYS A 147 -11.14 4.44 -2.87
CA LYS A 147 -10.39 5.54 -3.47
C LYS A 147 -11.33 6.60 -4.00
N SER A 148 -10.91 7.86 -3.96
CA SER A 148 -11.63 8.97 -4.60
C SER A 148 -11.47 8.95 -6.13
N HIS A 149 -10.36 8.38 -6.64
CA HIS A 149 -10.09 8.31 -8.07
C HIS A 149 -9.42 6.98 -8.45
N PRO A 150 -9.80 6.33 -9.58
CA PRO A 150 -9.25 5.03 -9.99
C PRO A 150 -7.73 4.97 -10.09
N LYS A 151 -7.10 6.06 -10.54
CA LYS A 151 -5.64 6.18 -10.69
C LYS A 151 -4.90 6.55 -9.40
N GLN A 152 -5.62 6.78 -8.31
CA GLN A 152 -5.00 7.10 -7.01
C GLN A 152 -4.19 5.92 -6.50
N ASN A 153 -2.96 6.19 -6.06
CA ASN A 153 -2.10 5.18 -5.48
C ASN A 153 -2.65 4.67 -4.15
N LYS A 154 -2.35 3.43 -3.86
CA LYS A 154 -2.58 2.87 -2.54
C LYS A 154 -1.59 3.52 -1.57
N LEU A 155 -2.10 4.14 -0.51
CA LEU A 155 -1.28 4.60 0.59
C LEU A 155 -1.32 3.54 1.70
N PRO A 156 -0.22 3.32 2.43
CA PRO A 156 -0.25 2.50 3.62
C PRO A 156 -1.06 3.18 4.72
N LEU A 157 -1.59 2.37 5.63
CA LEU A 157 -2.24 2.87 6.83
C LEU A 157 -1.20 3.03 7.93
N VAL A 158 -1.08 4.23 8.48
CA VAL A 158 -0.29 4.49 9.68
C VAL A 158 -1.23 4.70 10.87
N VAL A 159 -1.06 3.89 11.91
CA VAL A 159 -1.75 4.05 13.20
C VAL A 159 -0.73 4.57 14.19
N PRO A 160 -0.80 5.85 14.60
CA PRO A 160 0.20 6.47 15.45
C PRO A 160 0.13 5.92 16.87
N LYS A 161 1.28 5.82 17.55
CA LYS A 161 1.36 5.53 18.97
C LYS A 161 0.87 6.72 19.80
N TYR A 162 1.22 7.93 19.38
CA TYR A 162 0.88 9.17 20.06
C TYR A 162 0.07 10.09 19.15
N GLY A 163 -0.88 10.82 19.74
CA GLY A 163 -1.76 11.71 19.03
C GLY A 163 -2.93 11.01 18.37
N THR A 164 -3.37 11.54 17.24
CA THR A 164 -4.52 11.02 16.48
C THR A 164 -4.15 10.78 15.02
N PHE A 165 -5.02 10.08 14.28
CA PHE A 165 -4.83 9.89 12.83
C PHE A 165 -4.85 11.22 12.03
N TYR A 166 -5.42 12.29 12.61
CA TYR A 166 -5.36 13.64 12.01
C TYR A 166 -4.06 14.37 12.35
N SER A 167 -3.55 14.18 13.56
CA SER A 167 -2.42 14.92 14.11
C SER A 167 -1.54 14.00 14.96
N PRO A 168 -0.75 13.13 14.31
CA PRO A 168 0.23 12.33 15.02
C PRO A 168 1.34 13.22 15.55
N PHE A 169 1.85 12.92 16.74
CA PHE A 169 2.97 13.64 17.33
C PHE A 169 3.92 12.70 18.06
N TYR A 170 5.14 13.17 18.32
CA TYR A 170 6.11 12.48 19.16
C TYR A 170 6.50 13.41 20.31
N PRO A 171 6.44 12.94 21.57
CA PRO A 171 6.95 13.72 22.69
C PRO A 171 8.44 14.02 22.50
N LYS A 172 8.88 15.21 22.93
CA LYS A 172 10.28 15.63 22.86
C LYS A 172 11.19 14.60 23.56
N GLY A 173 12.25 14.15 22.88
CA GLY A 173 13.20 13.17 23.41
C GLY A 173 12.75 11.70 23.28
N VAL A 174 11.57 11.42 22.74
CA VAL A 174 11.13 10.06 22.45
C VAL A 174 11.52 9.69 21.03
N GLN A 175 12.20 8.56 20.86
CA GLN A 175 12.54 8.02 19.55
C GLN A 175 11.26 7.60 18.81
N LYS A 176 11.23 7.93 17.54
CA LYS A 176 10.14 7.55 16.63
C LYS A 176 10.32 6.10 16.18
N GLY A 177 9.57 5.19 16.80
CA GLY A 177 9.55 3.77 16.42
C GLY A 177 8.37 3.43 15.51
N GLY A 178 8.59 2.53 14.55
CA GLY A 178 7.55 1.97 13.70
C GLY A 178 7.61 0.45 13.63
N ILE A 179 6.45 -0.20 13.55
CA ILE A 179 6.32 -1.64 13.31
C ILE A 179 5.55 -1.83 12.01
N VAL A 180 6.24 -2.39 11.01
CA VAL A 180 5.69 -2.68 9.69
C VAL A 180 4.97 -4.02 9.73
N VAL A 181 3.70 -4.02 9.34
CA VAL A 181 2.81 -5.19 9.33
C VAL A 181 2.04 -5.26 8.01
N GLU A 182 1.35 -6.37 7.74
CA GLU A 182 0.64 -6.55 6.49
C GLU A 182 -0.70 -5.83 6.45
N ASP A 183 -1.48 -5.87 7.54
CA ASP A 183 -2.88 -5.43 7.54
C ASP A 183 -3.21 -4.35 8.60
N ALA A 184 -4.38 -3.72 8.42
CA ALA A 184 -4.86 -2.62 9.24
C ALA A 184 -5.14 -2.99 10.70
N ILE A 185 -5.59 -4.21 10.96
CA ILE A 185 -5.90 -4.69 12.31
C ILE A 185 -4.60 -4.89 13.08
N SER A 186 -3.62 -5.52 12.45
CA SER A 186 -2.28 -5.72 13.00
C SER A 186 -1.60 -4.38 13.29
N ALA A 187 -1.73 -3.38 12.39
CA ALA A 187 -1.19 -2.03 12.63
C ALA A 187 -1.84 -1.36 13.85
N ALA A 188 -3.15 -1.48 14.01
CA ALA A 188 -3.83 -0.96 15.18
C ALA A 188 -3.38 -1.68 16.47
N ALA A 189 -3.23 -3.00 16.45
CA ALA A 189 -2.81 -3.79 17.60
C ALA A 189 -1.40 -3.42 18.09
N VAL A 190 -0.43 -3.26 17.17
CA VAL A 190 0.96 -2.90 17.54
C VAL A 190 1.13 -1.43 17.93
N SER A 191 0.13 -0.58 17.68
CA SER A 191 0.22 0.86 17.94
C SER A 191 0.35 1.24 19.42
N HIS A 192 0.16 0.31 20.33
CA HIS A 192 0.48 0.49 21.77
C HIS A 192 1.99 0.55 22.04
N ILE A 193 2.78 -0.10 21.20
CA ILE A 193 4.25 -0.23 21.35
C ILE A 193 4.98 0.84 20.54
N ALA A 194 4.62 0.98 19.27
CA ALA A 194 5.21 1.91 18.30
C ALA A 194 4.15 2.28 17.25
N ASP A 195 4.43 3.16 16.29
CA ASP A 195 3.50 3.37 15.17
C ASP A 195 3.29 2.07 14.42
N GLY A 196 2.03 1.68 14.26
CA GLY A 196 1.67 0.55 13.41
C GLY A 196 1.59 0.99 11.94
N VAL A 197 2.33 0.31 11.07
CA VAL A 197 2.44 0.66 9.65
C VAL A 197 1.98 -0.51 8.80
N ALA A 198 0.74 -0.47 8.31
CA ALA A 198 0.21 -1.52 7.44
C ALA A 198 0.55 -1.25 5.97
N LEU A 199 1.27 -2.17 5.32
CA LEU A 199 1.62 -2.08 3.90
C LEU A 199 0.41 -2.29 2.98
N LEU A 200 -0.58 -3.05 3.43
CA LEU A 200 -1.81 -3.37 2.69
C LEU A 200 -1.52 -4.06 1.34
N GLY A 201 -0.46 -4.81 1.27
CA GLY A 201 0.01 -5.54 0.09
C GLY A 201 1.42 -6.08 0.28
N THR A 202 1.93 -6.78 -0.74
CA THR A 202 3.22 -7.49 -0.71
C THR A 202 4.42 -6.62 -1.08
N HIS A 203 4.24 -5.31 -1.27
CA HIS A 203 5.35 -4.41 -1.63
C HIS A 203 5.14 -3.02 -1.01
N ILE A 204 6.25 -2.36 -0.73
CA ILE A 204 6.28 -1.00 -0.21
C ILE A 204 6.13 -0.03 -1.40
N PRO A 205 5.08 0.82 -1.43
CA PRO A 205 4.98 1.87 -2.44
C PRO A 205 6.15 2.85 -2.33
N ALA A 206 6.65 3.35 -3.45
CA ALA A 206 7.79 4.28 -3.45
C ALA A 206 7.52 5.54 -2.62
N ASP A 207 6.31 6.10 -2.70
CA ASP A 207 5.87 7.27 -1.93
C ASP A 207 5.93 7.06 -0.42
N PHE A 208 5.99 5.81 0.02
CA PHE A 208 6.02 5.48 1.43
C PHE A 208 7.44 5.35 2.00
N ILE A 209 8.43 5.24 1.13
CA ILE A 209 9.84 5.11 1.55
C ILE A 209 10.24 6.30 2.43
N ASP A 210 9.85 7.52 2.08
CA ASP A 210 10.19 8.71 2.86
C ASP A 210 9.49 8.71 4.23
N THR A 211 8.25 8.20 4.30
CA THR A 211 7.58 7.98 5.58
C THR A 211 8.35 6.99 6.45
N LEU A 212 8.79 5.86 5.88
CA LEU A 212 9.58 4.86 6.61
C LEU A 212 10.94 5.41 7.07
N ARG A 213 11.60 6.21 6.23
CA ARG A 213 12.87 6.88 6.57
C ARG A 213 12.74 7.90 7.70
N SER A 214 11.54 8.37 7.99
CA SER A 214 11.29 9.31 9.10
C SER A 214 11.30 8.65 10.47
N TYR A 215 11.40 7.32 10.56
CA TYR A 215 11.50 6.57 11.79
C TYR A 215 12.95 6.37 12.21
N ASP A 216 13.24 6.54 13.51
CA ASP A 216 14.57 6.26 14.09
C ASP A 216 14.82 4.75 14.16
N THR A 217 13.74 3.98 14.39
CA THR A 217 13.77 2.52 14.47
C THR A 217 12.57 1.90 13.74
N LEU A 218 12.81 0.86 12.95
CA LEU A 218 11.78 0.08 12.29
C LEU A 218 11.93 -1.40 12.62
N ALA A 219 10.86 -2.02 13.09
CA ALA A 219 10.70 -3.46 13.16
C ALA A 219 9.81 -3.94 11.99
N ILE A 220 10.10 -5.11 11.45
CA ILE A 220 9.29 -5.75 10.40
C ILE A 220 8.66 -6.99 11.00
N ALA A 221 7.34 -7.05 11.01
CA ALA A 221 6.53 -8.14 11.55
C ALA A 221 5.46 -8.55 10.51
N LEU A 222 5.93 -9.21 9.45
CA LEU A 222 5.08 -9.75 8.39
C LEU A 222 4.69 -11.20 8.70
N ASP A 223 3.61 -11.68 8.07
CA ASP A 223 3.18 -13.07 8.22
C ASP A 223 4.26 -14.02 7.68
N ALA A 224 4.50 -15.12 8.39
CA ALA A 224 5.52 -16.12 8.03
C ALA A 224 5.01 -17.08 6.93
N ASP A 225 4.43 -16.54 5.87
CA ASP A 225 4.05 -17.28 4.67
C ASP A 225 5.09 -17.16 3.55
N ALA A 226 4.84 -17.77 2.40
CA ALA A 226 5.77 -17.77 1.27
C ALA A 226 6.04 -16.39 0.66
N THR A 227 5.25 -15.36 1.03
CA THR A 227 5.37 -13.97 0.59
C THR A 227 5.89 -13.04 1.68
N GLY A 228 5.76 -13.39 2.92
CA GLY A 228 6.31 -12.69 4.10
C GLY A 228 7.74 -13.12 4.38
#